data_494cce2bb978dea4f3838a685ffbb52f
#
_entry.id   494cce2bb978dea4f3838a685ffbb52f
#
_cell.length_a   1.000
_cell.length_b   1.000
_cell.length_c   1.000
_cell.angle_alpha   90.00
_cell.angle_beta   90.00
_cell.angle_gamma   90.00
#
_symmetry.space_group_name_H-M   'P 1'
#
loop_
_entity.id
_entity.type
_entity.pdbx_description
1 polymer ?
#
loop_
_entity_poly.entity_id
_entity_poly.type
_entity_poly.pdbx_seq_one_letter_code
_entity_poly.pdbx_strand_id
1 'polypeptide(L)'
;MKFVFIFLAVTYLLLFLIRWLLSFTYYKRGQAHIADFPEELFTVVQPILSGDPRLESDLRANLQQTEAVEFYWLIDQSDTEAQRVADRICQDASFAQRIRIFLIEDVPQGINPKSYKIEQVVEELTRPYLIVLDDDSVIDFSKMGELTDYLGQEVILTGIPYNQERSNFWSKLVAAFVNGNSFITYFTMAEVEANHSINGMFYILPVELAKGQKLFTAIKDYLCDDLAVADFLRSKGISIIQTRVTCNVRTTIKDAKKYLLQMKRWLLFSSIYLKEHLDWKLFSLIGLPSFLPLPTLILSLILGWSYLLLALSLLVFKAVWMLLYRQSILSNRLHLDEVIYEVLNDLLLPWLFVCVLLTPPVINWRGRKIRVTDGKIRYE
;
A
#
# COMPACT_ATOMS: atom_id res chain seq x y z
N MET A 1 19.45 -21.75 -26.68
CA MET A 1 19.50 -21.36 -25.27
C MET A 1 20.21 -20.03 -25.03
N LYS A 2 21.43 -19.77 -25.54
CA LYS A 2 22.16 -18.49 -25.37
C LYS A 2 21.36 -17.29 -25.88
N PHE A 3 20.76 -17.36 -27.06
CA PHE A 3 19.90 -16.29 -27.58
C PHE A 3 18.66 -16.03 -26.70
N VAL A 4 18.05 -17.09 -26.15
CA VAL A 4 16.90 -16.94 -25.24
C VAL A 4 17.33 -16.22 -23.97
N PHE A 5 18.48 -16.58 -23.38
CA PHE A 5 19.04 -15.89 -22.22
C PHE A 5 19.26 -14.39 -22.50
N ILE A 6 19.93 -14.07 -23.61
CA ILE A 6 20.21 -12.68 -24.01
C ILE A 6 18.89 -11.91 -24.18
N PHE A 7 17.92 -12.54 -24.86
CA PHE A 7 16.59 -11.92 -25.06
C PHE A 7 15.89 -11.63 -23.70
N LEU A 8 15.87 -12.59 -22.78
CA LEU A 8 15.26 -12.41 -21.45
C LEU A 8 15.98 -11.30 -20.65
N ALA A 9 17.32 -11.34 -20.62
CA ALA A 9 18.14 -10.37 -19.90
C ALA A 9 17.97 -8.94 -20.45
N VAL A 10 17.99 -8.77 -21.77
CA VAL A 10 17.79 -7.48 -22.42
C VAL A 10 16.36 -6.98 -22.21
N THR A 11 15.36 -7.84 -22.36
CA THR A 11 13.95 -7.47 -22.13
C THR A 11 13.74 -7.04 -20.68
N TYR A 12 14.30 -7.77 -19.71
CA TYR A 12 14.23 -7.40 -18.29
C TYR A 12 14.84 -6.02 -18.02
N LEU A 13 16.05 -5.78 -18.54
CA LEU A 13 16.74 -4.49 -18.38
C LEU A 13 15.96 -3.34 -19.02
N LEU A 14 15.49 -3.52 -20.26
CA LEU A 14 14.72 -2.49 -20.98
C LEU A 14 13.42 -2.16 -20.27
N LEU A 15 12.65 -3.16 -19.84
CA LEU A 15 11.40 -2.93 -19.11
C LEU A 15 11.65 -2.26 -17.78
N PHE A 16 12.72 -2.62 -17.06
CA PHE A 16 13.10 -1.93 -15.84
C PHE A 16 13.43 -0.46 -16.10
N LEU A 17 14.24 -0.15 -17.11
CA LEU A 17 14.61 1.23 -17.43
C LEU A 17 13.40 2.06 -17.90
N ILE A 18 12.50 1.48 -18.70
CA ILE A 18 11.26 2.14 -19.13
C ILE A 18 10.39 2.47 -17.90
N ARG A 19 10.16 1.50 -17.03
CA ARG A 19 9.37 1.72 -15.80
C ARG A 19 9.99 2.80 -14.92
N TRP A 20 11.30 2.72 -14.71
CA TRP A 20 12.02 3.73 -13.93
C TRP A 20 11.87 5.12 -14.55
N LEU A 21 12.04 5.24 -15.87
CA LEU A 21 11.91 6.53 -16.57
C LEU A 21 10.49 7.10 -16.43
N LEU A 22 9.46 6.30 -16.65
CA LEU A 22 8.06 6.71 -16.49
C LEU A 22 7.78 7.14 -15.03
N SER A 23 8.20 6.33 -14.08
CA SER A 23 8.05 6.61 -12.65
C SER A 23 8.78 7.91 -12.24
N PHE A 24 10.01 8.10 -12.71
CA PHE A 24 10.80 9.29 -12.43
C PHE A 24 10.19 10.55 -13.07
N THR A 25 9.70 10.45 -14.30
CA THR A 25 9.03 11.56 -15.03
C THR A 25 7.79 12.01 -14.26
N TYR A 26 6.94 11.05 -13.85
CA TYR A 26 5.76 11.34 -13.03
C TYR A 26 6.14 12.05 -11.73
N TYR A 27 7.12 11.51 -11.01
CA TYR A 27 7.57 12.09 -9.74
C TYR A 27 8.10 13.52 -9.91
N LYS A 28 8.92 13.78 -10.93
CA LYS A 28 9.53 15.10 -11.18
C LYS A 28 8.52 16.16 -11.64
N ARG A 29 7.50 15.78 -12.41
CA ARG A 29 6.52 16.73 -12.95
C ARG A 29 5.74 17.45 -11.84
N GLY A 30 5.51 16.84 -10.70
CA GLY A 30 4.72 17.42 -9.61
C GLY A 30 5.51 18.07 -8.47
N GLN A 31 6.83 18.20 -8.57
CA GLN A 31 7.64 18.83 -7.51
C GLN A 31 7.53 20.37 -7.46
N ALA A 32 6.73 21.00 -8.33
CA ALA A 32 6.72 22.44 -8.53
C ALA A 32 5.90 23.26 -7.49
N HIS A 33 5.05 22.64 -6.67
CA HIS A 33 4.20 23.36 -5.72
C HIS A 33 4.43 22.87 -4.29
N ILE A 34 4.95 23.76 -3.46
CA ILE A 34 4.92 23.63 -1.99
C ILE A 34 3.91 24.70 -1.52
N ALA A 35 2.63 24.33 -1.54
CA ALA A 35 1.61 25.12 -0.86
C ALA A 35 1.51 24.68 0.60
N ASP A 36 1.06 25.57 1.46
CA ASP A 36 0.74 25.21 2.84
C ASP A 36 -0.44 24.24 2.87
N PHE A 37 -0.33 23.20 3.67
CA PHE A 37 -1.41 22.21 3.83
C PHE A 37 -2.49 22.77 4.75
N PRO A 38 -3.75 22.95 4.29
CA PRO A 38 -4.83 23.51 5.09
C PRO A 38 -5.40 22.45 6.04
N GLU A 39 -4.73 22.20 7.14
CA GLU A 39 -4.98 21.12 8.11
C GLU A 39 -6.43 21.11 8.62
N GLU A 40 -7.04 22.27 8.79
CA GLU A 40 -8.41 22.46 9.29
C GLU A 40 -9.50 21.91 8.38
N LEU A 41 -9.17 21.61 7.13
CA LEU A 41 -10.12 21.04 6.18
C LEU A 41 -10.19 19.51 6.26
N PHE A 42 -9.30 18.85 7.03
CA PHE A 42 -9.12 17.40 6.98
C PHE A 42 -9.43 16.72 8.32
N THR A 43 -10.14 15.59 8.24
CA THR A 43 -10.28 14.62 9.34
C THR A 43 -9.62 13.31 8.95
N VAL A 44 -8.67 12.84 9.77
CA VAL A 44 -8.08 11.50 9.65
C VAL A 44 -8.99 10.50 10.38
N VAL A 45 -9.46 9.49 9.66
CA VAL A 45 -10.26 8.39 10.23
C VAL A 45 -9.41 7.13 10.24
N GLN A 46 -9.14 6.62 11.45
CA GLN A 46 -8.30 5.45 11.69
C GLN A 46 -9.08 4.34 12.39
N PRO A 47 -9.43 3.25 11.69
CA PRO A 47 -9.87 2.00 12.32
C PRO A 47 -8.70 1.36 13.07
N ILE A 48 -8.75 1.35 14.38
CA ILE A 48 -7.66 0.88 15.26
C ILE A 48 -7.90 -0.55 15.71
N LEU A 49 -6.82 -1.35 15.73
CA LEU A 49 -6.77 -2.69 16.28
C LEU A 49 -5.49 -2.88 17.10
N SER A 50 -5.62 -3.36 18.34
CA SER A 50 -4.46 -3.68 19.18
C SER A 50 -3.67 -4.90 18.66
N GLY A 51 -2.45 -5.07 19.16
CA GLY A 51 -1.59 -6.23 18.89
C GLY A 51 -0.29 -5.90 18.19
N ASP A 52 -0.15 -4.74 17.56
CA ASP A 52 1.15 -4.25 17.09
C ASP A 52 1.84 -3.49 18.24
N PRO A 53 3.11 -3.83 18.59
CA PRO A 53 3.85 -3.15 19.66
C PRO A 53 4.14 -1.68 19.38
N ARG A 54 3.97 -1.23 18.13
CA ARG A 54 4.20 0.15 17.70
C ARG A 54 2.96 1.02 17.63
N LEU A 55 1.77 0.46 17.88
CA LEU A 55 0.50 1.17 17.76
C LEU A 55 0.56 2.58 18.37
N GLU A 56 0.97 2.68 19.65
CA GLU A 56 1.04 3.98 20.32
C GLU A 56 2.03 4.93 19.65
N SER A 57 3.21 4.44 19.23
CA SER A 57 4.23 5.27 18.58
C SER A 57 3.79 5.79 17.23
N ASP A 58 3.03 5.00 16.47
CA ASP A 58 2.58 5.35 15.13
C ASP A 58 1.41 6.34 15.18
N LEU A 59 0.47 6.14 16.10
CA LEU A 59 -0.60 7.10 16.35
C LEU A 59 -0.04 8.46 16.80
N ARG A 60 0.91 8.48 17.74
CA ARG A 60 1.59 9.71 18.17
C ARG A 60 2.38 10.38 17.05
N ALA A 61 3.05 9.60 16.19
CA ALA A 61 3.83 10.14 15.07
C ALA A 61 2.97 10.92 14.06
N ASN A 62 1.73 10.49 13.81
CA ASN A 62 0.79 11.25 12.98
C ASN A 62 0.33 12.55 13.68
N LEU A 63 -0.01 12.48 14.98
CA LEU A 63 -0.44 13.65 15.75
C LEU A 63 0.64 14.73 15.89
N GLN A 64 1.90 14.31 16.02
CA GLN A 64 3.05 15.22 16.23
C GLN A 64 3.41 16.03 14.98
N GLN A 65 2.98 15.61 13.80
CA GLN A 65 3.27 16.28 12.53
C GLN A 65 2.24 17.35 12.16
N THR A 66 1.16 17.49 12.93
CA THR A 66 0.03 18.37 12.64
C THR A 66 -0.41 19.11 13.90
N GLU A 67 -1.03 20.30 13.71
CA GLU A 67 -1.58 21.10 14.82
C GLU A 67 -3.10 21.22 14.75
N ALA A 68 -3.68 21.20 13.55
CA ALA A 68 -5.11 21.45 13.34
C ALA A 68 -5.89 20.29 12.69
N VAL A 69 -5.23 19.24 12.23
CA VAL A 69 -5.92 18.02 11.71
C VAL A 69 -6.71 17.35 12.84
N GLU A 70 -7.95 16.97 12.56
CA GLU A 70 -8.80 16.21 13.48
C GLU A 70 -8.63 14.71 13.27
N PHE A 71 -8.67 13.91 14.33
CA PHE A 71 -8.50 12.45 14.29
C PHE A 71 -9.73 11.75 14.87
N TYR A 72 -10.36 10.87 14.08
CA TYR A 72 -11.42 9.97 14.52
C TYR A 72 -10.85 8.57 14.66
N TRP A 73 -10.74 8.09 15.90
CA TRP A 73 -10.24 6.76 16.22
C TRP A 73 -11.38 5.80 16.44
N LEU A 74 -11.47 4.76 15.59
CA LEU A 74 -12.57 3.80 15.57
C LEU A 74 -12.10 2.48 16.20
N ILE A 75 -12.44 2.28 17.47
CA ILE A 75 -11.94 1.18 18.28
C ILE A 75 -13.09 0.20 18.56
N ASP A 76 -12.84 -1.12 18.43
CA ASP A 76 -13.84 -2.11 18.82
C ASP A 76 -14.10 -2.02 20.35
N GLN A 77 -15.35 -2.09 20.77
CA GLN A 77 -15.72 -2.06 22.21
C GLN A 77 -15.05 -3.17 23.00
N SER A 78 -14.79 -4.31 22.37
CA SER A 78 -14.10 -5.45 22.96
C SER A 78 -12.57 -5.29 23.04
N ASP A 79 -11.96 -4.33 22.31
CA ASP A 79 -10.50 -4.10 22.27
C ASP A 79 -10.04 -3.16 23.39
N THR A 80 -10.00 -3.68 24.62
CA THR A 80 -9.59 -2.92 25.81
C THR A 80 -8.13 -2.45 25.76
N GLU A 81 -7.25 -3.11 24.99
CA GLU A 81 -5.86 -2.69 24.87
C GLU A 81 -5.73 -1.47 23.95
N ALA A 82 -6.43 -1.44 22.82
CA ALA A 82 -6.47 -0.25 21.96
C ALA A 82 -7.08 0.94 22.70
N GLN A 83 -8.12 0.73 23.52
CA GLN A 83 -8.70 1.78 24.37
C GLN A 83 -7.67 2.35 25.36
N ARG A 84 -6.90 1.48 26.05
CA ARG A 84 -5.84 1.95 26.96
C ARG A 84 -4.74 2.74 26.23
N VAL A 85 -4.39 2.34 25.01
CA VAL A 85 -3.43 3.11 24.18
C VAL A 85 -4.00 4.49 23.88
N ALA A 86 -5.25 4.57 23.42
CA ALA A 86 -5.91 5.83 23.13
C ALA A 86 -5.99 6.73 24.38
N ASP A 87 -6.38 6.18 25.52
CA ASP A 87 -6.46 6.92 26.78
C ASP A 87 -5.09 7.49 27.21
N ARG A 88 -4.00 6.71 27.08
CA ARG A 88 -2.65 7.21 27.36
C ARG A 88 -2.23 8.38 26.46
N ILE A 89 -2.63 8.34 25.18
CA ILE A 89 -2.33 9.44 24.26
C ILE A 89 -3.15 10.68 24.60
N CYS A 90 -4.43 10.51 24.95
CA CYS A 90 -5.35 11.59 25.34
C CYS A 90 -5.03 12.22 26.71
N GLN A 91 -4.09 11.68 27.50
CA GLN A 91 -3.56 12.37 28.68
C GLN A 91 -2.78 13.65 28.30
N ASP A 92 -2.27 13.73 27.07
CA ASP A 92 -1.69 14.96 26.54
C ASP A 92 -2.82 15.85 26.01
N ALA A 93 -3.02 16.99 26.69
CA ALA A 93 -4.10 17.93 26.37
C ALA A 93 -3.99 18.50 24.95
N SER A 94 -2.78 18.61 24.40
CA SER A 94 -2.55 19.10 23.03
C SER A 94 -3.09 18.13 21.98
N PHE A 95 -3.06 16.85 22.25
CA PHE A 95 -3.62 15.81 21.38
C PHE A 95 -5.12 15.59 21.64
N ALA A 96 -5.53 15.56 22.90
CA ALA A 96 -6.90 15.26 23.31
C ALA A 96 -7.95 16.15 22.61
N GLN A 97 -7.63 17.42 22.38
CA GLN A 97 -8.54 18.39 21.75
C GLN A 97 -8.84 18.05 20.26
N ARG A 98 -7.96 17.28 19.62
CA ARG A 98 -8.06 16.91 18.19
C ARG A 98 -8.51 15.47 17.96
N ILE A 99 -8.67 14.69 19.03
CA ILE A 99 -9.03 13.27 18.95
C ILE A 99 -10.47 13.08 19.37
N ARG A 100 -11.25 12.39 18.53
CA ARG A 100 -12.56 11.84 18.88
C ARG A 100 -12.49 10.31 18.84
N ILE A 101 -12.81 9.66 19.95
CA ILE A 101 -12.81 8.20 20.05
C ILE A 101 -14.24 7.69 19.88
N PHE A 102 -14.41 6.77 18.94
CA PHE A 102 -15.66 6.07 18.69
C PHE A 102 -15.50 4.60 19.08
N LEU A 103 -16.24 4.16 20.06
CA LEU A 103 -16.31 2.74 20.42
C LEU A 103 -17.37 2.07 19.56
N ILE A 104 -16.92 1.18 18.67
CA ILE A 104 -17.76 0.51 17.69
C ILE A 104 -18.12 -0.89 18.19
N GLU A 105 -19.39 -1.26 18.06
CA GLU A 105 -19.86 -2.61 18.36
C GLU A 105 -19.16 -3.67 17.47
N ASP A 106 -19.22 -4.93 17.92
CA ASP A 106 -18.58 -6.02 17.19
C ASP A 106 -19.09 -6.12 15.76
N VAL A 107 -18.15 -6.20 14.83
CA VAL A 107 -18.44 -6.23 13.38
C VAL A 107 -19.20 -7.50 13.03
N PRO A 108 -20.34 -7.40 12.31
CA PRO A 108 -21.10 -8.56 11.85
C PRO A 108 -20.26 -9.49 10.97
N GLN A 109 -20.66 -10.77 10.91
CA GLN A 109 -20.01 -11.72 10.03
C GLN A 109 -20.24 -11.37 8.55
N GLY A 110 -19.21 -11.57 7.72
CA GLY A 110 -19.30 -11.31 6.27
C GLY A 110 -19.04 -9.86 5.88
N ILE A 111 -18.68 -9.00 6.83
CA ILE A 111 -18.47 -7.57 6.61
C ILE A 111 -17.00 -7.22 6.85
N ASN A 112 -16.45 -6.34 6.02
CA ASN A 112 -15.12 -5.78 6.19
C ASN A 112 -15.11 -4.83 7.39
N PRO A 113 -14.31 -5.10 8.44
CA PRO A 113 -14.30 -4.29 9.65
C PRO A 113 -13.89 -2.84 9.43
N LYS A 114 -12.98 -2.57 8.50
CA LYS A 114 -12.53 -1.22 8.20
C LYS A 114 -13.67 -0.40 7.60
N SER A 115 -14.26 -0.91 6.52
CA SER A 115 -15.41 -0.25 5.85
C SER A 115 -16.61 -0.11 6.79
N TYR A 116 -16.90 -1.13 7.60
CA TYR A 116 -17.98 -1.07 8.59
C TYR A 116 -17.77 0.03 9.64
N LYS A 117 -16.56 0.09 10.21
CA LYS A 117 -16.26 1.13 11.23
C LYS A 117 -16.37 2.53 10.64
N ILE A 118 -15.89 2.76 9.43
CA ILE A 118 -15.97 4.07 8.78
C ILE A 118 -17.43 4.41 8.45
N GLU A 119 -18.24 3.42 8.00
CA GLU A 119 -19.68 3.60 7.75
C GLU A 119 -20.41 4.15 8.99
N GLN A 120 -20.03 3.71 10.23
CA GLN A 120 -20.69 4.15 11.45
C GLN A 120 -20.44 5.61 11.80
N VAL A 121 -19.38 6.22 11.28
CA VAL A 121 -18.96 7.57 11.67
C VAL A 121 -18.93 8.57 10.50
N VAL A 122 -19.13 8.13 9.27
CA VAL A 122 -19.01 9.00 8.10
C VAL A 122 -19.98 10.19 8.15
N GLU A 123 -21.17 10.01 8.72
CA GLU A 123 -22.17 11.08 8.88
C GLU A 123 -21.77 12.12 9.94
N GLU A 124 -20.93 11.74 10.90
CA GLU A 124 -20.40 12.63 11.94
C GLU A 124 -19.26 13.55 11.45
N LEU A 125 -18.74 13.29 10.25
CA LEU A 125 -17.66 14.10 9.68
C LEU A 125 -18.18 15.49 9.31
N THR A 126 -17.54 16.52 9.85
CA THR A 126 -17.90 17.92 9.66
C THR A 126 -16.96 18.67 8.73
N ARG A 127 -15.73 18.17 8.56
CA ARG A 127 -14.70 18.76 7.69
C ARG A 127 -14.90 18.30 6.25
N PRO A 128 -14.46 19.10 5.26
CA PRO A 128 -14.68 18.79 3.84
C PRO A 128 -14.01 17.51 3.34
N TYR A 129 -12.86 17.12 3.92
CA TYR A 129 -12.05 16.01 3.42
C TYR A 129 -11.81 14.94 4.47
N LEU A 130 -12.00 13.70 4.05
CA LEU A 130 -11.72 12.49 4.80
C LEU A 130 -10.38 11.91 4.37
N ILE A 131 -9.47 11.68 5.32
CA ILE A 131 -8.27 10.87 5.16
C ILE A 131 -8.53 9.52 5.81
N VAL A 132 -8.58 8.44 5.03
CA VAL A 132 -8.60 7.08 5.58
C VAL A 132 -7.16 6.61 5.75
N LEU A 133 -6.82 6.18 6.96
CA LEU A 133 -5.45 5.80 7.33
C LEU A 133 -5.47 4.52 8.18
N ASP A 134 -4.60 3.55 7.86
CA ASP A 134 -4.41 2.36 8.69
C ASP A 134 -3.64 2.71 9.97
N ASP A 135 -3.86 1.94 11.04
CA ASP A 135 -3.30 2.18 12.36
C ASP A 135 -1.79 1.87 12.49
N ASP A 136 -1.22 1.13 11.52
CA ASP A 136 0.21 0.86 11.40
C ASP A 136 0.92 1.76 10.37
N SER A 137 0.29 2.89 10.03
CA SER A 137 0.73 3.78 8.95
C SER A 137 0.98 5.20 9.43
N VAL A 138 2.11 5.79 9.00
CA VAL A 138 2.50 7.16 9.32
C VAL A 138 2.68 7.97 8.05
N ILE A 139 1.86 9.02 7.90
CA ILE A 139 1.90 9.93 6.74
C ILE A 139 3.09 10.88 6.87
N ASP A 140 3.69 11.24 5.75
CA ASP A 140 4.61 12.38 5.65
C ASP A 140 3.80 13.64 5.35
N PHE A 141 3.33 14.32 6.40
CA PHE A 141 2.50 15.52 6.29
C PHE A 141 3.24 16.69 5.61
N SER A 142 4.56 16.69 5.59
CA SER A 142 5.33 17.74 4.90
C SER A 142 5.09 17.78 3.38
N LYS A 143 4.53 16.70 2.81
CA LYS A 143 4.19 16.58 1.38
C LYS A 143 2.71 16.82 1.08
N MET A 144 1.90 17.04 2.10
CA MET A 144 0.45 17.19 1.93
C MET A 144 0.03 18.50 1.22
N GLY A 145 0.92 19.48 1.12
CA GLY A 145 0.67 20.70 0.34
C GLY A 145 0.33 20.45 -1.12
N GLU A 146 0.77 19.32 -1.71
CA GLU A 146 0.37 18.89 -3.06
C GLU A 146 -1.16 18.73 -3.22
N LEU A 147 -1.87 18.43 -2.15
CA LEU A 147 -3.31 18.18 -2.20
C LEU A 147 -4.12 19.43 -2.50
N THR A 148 -3.54 20.62 -2.29
CA THR A 148 -4.24 21.91 -2.53
C THR A 148 -4.68 22.06 -3.99
N ASP A 149 -3.96 21.44 -4.94
CA ASP A 149 -4.30 21.46 -6.37
C ASP A 149 -5.61 20.72 -6.68
N TYR A 150 -6.09 19.88 -5.76
CA TYR A 150 -7.26 19.02 -5.94
C TYR A 150 -8.43 19.40 -5.04
N LEU A 151 -8.29 20.43 -4.21
CA LEU A 151 -9.39 20.90 -3.35
C LEU A 151 -10.57 21.41 -4.19
N GLY A 152 -11.78 21.03 -3.78
CA GLY A 152 -13.02 21.37 -4.51
C GLY A 152 -13.31 20.46 -5.70
N GLN A 153 -12.46 19.47 -6.00
CA GLN A 153 -12.71 18.50 -7.06
C GLN A 153 -13.29 17.19 -6.49
N GLU A 154 -14.18 16.55 -7.24
CA GLU A 154 -14.70 15.22 -6.93
C GLU A 154 -13.73 14.14 -7.42
N VAL A 155 -12.64 13.94 -6.68
CA VAL A 155 -11.60 12.94 -6.98
C VAL A 155 -11.24 12.16 -5.73
N ILE A 156 -10.67 10.96 -5.91
CA ILE A 156 -10.00 10.24 -4.84
C ILE A 156 -8.49 10.36 -5.02
N LEU A 157 -7.80 10.73 -3.94
CA LEU A 157 -6.36 10.87 -3.90
C LEU A 157 -5.75 9.69 -3.16
N THR A 158 -4.67 9.12 -3.66
CA THR A 158 -3.96 8.01 -3.01
C THR A 158 -2.48 8.31 -2.88
N GLY A 159 -1.89 7.94 -1.76
CA GLY A 159 -0.47 8.14 -1.49
C GLY A 159 0.41 6.94 -1.91
N ILE A 160 1.69 7.02 -1.57
CA ILE A 160 2.69 6.00 -1.85
C ILE A 160 3.10 5.28 -0.57
N PRO A 161 2.87 3.97 -0.45
CA PRO A 161 3.38 3.21 0.68
C PRO A 161 4.88 2.96 0.55
N TYR A 162 5.59 3.03 1.67
CA TYR A 162 6.93 2.51 1.81
C TYR A 162 7.09 1.87 3.19
N ASN A 163 8.12 1.05 3.38
CA ASN A 163 8.32 0.32 4.61
C ASN A 163 9.78 0.44 5.09
N GLN A 164 9.97 0.92 6.30
CA GLN A 164 11.27 1.07 6.96
C GLN A 164 11.52 0.04 8.06
N GLU A 165 10.64 -0.96 8.20
CA GLU A 165 10.78 -1.96 9.25
C GLU A 165 11.98 -2.88 9.00
N ARG A 166 12.86 -2.97 9.98
CA ARG A 166 14.16 -3.66 9.87
C ARG A 166 14.48 -4.57 11.06
N SER A 167 13.50 -4.87 11.91
CA SER A 167 13.70 -5.60 13.17
C SER A 167 14.29 -7.01 12.97
N ASN A 168 13.93 -7.69 11.87
CA ASN A 168 14.38 -9.04 11.59
C ASN A 168 14.35 -9.36 10.09
N PHE A 169 14.82 -10.57 9.71
CA PHE A 169 14.87 -11.03 8.32
C PHE A 169 13.52 -10.94 7.59
N TRP A 170 12.43 -11.37 8.22
CA TRP A 170 11.10 -11.44 7.60
C TRP A 170 10.48 -10.05 7.39
N SER A 171 10.66 -9.16 8.36
CA SER A 171 10.26 -7.76 8.22
C SER A 171 11.02 -7.05 7.10
N LYS A 172 12.33 -7.28 6.98
CA LYS A 172 13.15 -6.73 5.89
C LYS A 172 12.71 -7.25 4.52
N LEU A 173 12.31 -8.53 4.44
CA LEU A 173 11.83 -9.12 3.19
C LEU A 173 10.47 -8.55 2.77
N VAL A 174 9.55 -8.31 3.72
CA VAL A 174 8.29 -7.57 3.44
C VAL A 174 8.58 -6.13 3.05
N ALA A 175 9.52 -5.46 3.72
CA ALA A 175 9.93 -4.11 3.36
C ALA A 175 10.49 -4.05 1.92
N ALA A 176 11.29 -5.03 1.51
CA ALA A 176 11.78 -5.14 0.13
C ALA A 176 10.63 -5.33 -0.87
N PHE A 177 9.64 -6.16 -0.56
CA PHE A 177 8.45 -6.32 -1.41
C PHE A 177 7.70 -4.98 -1.60
N VAL A 178 7.41 -4.27 -0.51
CA VAL A 178 6.73 -2.98 -0.59
C VAL A 178 7.59 -1.97 -1.36
N ASN A 179 8.84 -1.79 -0.96
CA ASN A 179 9.73 -0.78 -1.50
C ASN A 179 10.14 -1.03 -2.96
N GLY A 180 10.32 -2.28 -3.35
CA GLY A 180 10.70 -2.69 -4.72
C GLY A 180 9.55 -2.58 -5.72
N ASN A 181 8.30 -2.52 -5.24
CA ASN A 181 7.13 -2.45 -6.10
C ASN A 181 6.39 -1.11 -6.03
N SER A 182 6.41 -0.42 -4.92
CA SER A 182 5.58 0.76 -4.67
C SER A 182 5.85 1.89 -5.68
N PHE A 183 6.95 2.62 -5.53
CA PHE A 183 7.23 3.82 -6.35
C PHE A 183 7.23 3.53 -7.84
N ILE A 184 7.91 2.45 -8.25
CA ILE A 184 8.05 2.09 -9.67
C ILE A 184 6.73 1.60 -10.28
N THR A 185 5.80 1.08 -9.47
CA THR A 185 4.50 0.60 -9.97
C THR A 185 3.48 1.72 -10.02
N TYR A 186 3.22 2.37 -8.88
CA TYR A 186 2.16 3.38 -8.80
C TYR A 186 2.44 4.59 -9.71
N PHE A 187 3.67 5.11 -9.70
CA PHE A 187 4.00 6.25 -10.55
C PHE A 187 4.04 5.88 -12.04
N THR A 188 4.52 4.67 -12.40
CA THR A 188 4.46 4.21 -13.78
C THR A 188 3.03 4.11 -14.28
N MET A 189 2.14 3.49 -13.50
CA MET A 189 0.74 3.33 -13.90
C MET A 189 0.01 4.67 -13.96
N ALA A 190 0.33 5.61 -13.07
CA ALA A 190 -0.20 6.97 -13.12
C ALA A 190 0.29 7.73 -14.36
N GLU A 191 1.60 7.62 -14.72
CA GLU A 191 2.17 8.28 -15.91
C GLU A 191 1.54 7.81 -17.22
N VAL A 192 1.15 6.53 -17.30
CA VAL A 192 0.49 5.97 -18.49
C VAL A 192 -1.04 6.00 -18.41
N GLU A 193 -1.60 6.72 -17.44
CA GLU A 193 -3.06 6.84 -17.21
C GLU A 193 -3.78 5.50 -17.09
N ALA A 194 -3.15 4.56 -16.38
CA ALA A 194 -3.67 3.23 -16.13
C ALA A 194 -3.75 2.91 -14.62
N ASN A 195 -3.92 3.93 -13.78
CA ASN A 195 -4.10 3.75 -12.35
C ASN A 195 -5.55 3.34 -12.05
N HIS A 196 -5.76 2.06 -11.74
CA HIS A 196 -7.06 1.46 -11.47
C HIS A 196 -7.28 1.11 -10.00
N SER A 197 -6.31 1.39 -9.14
CA SER A 197 -6.38 1.05 -7.70
C SER A 197 -5.90 2.21 -6.84
N ILE A 198 -6.25 2.16 -5.57
CA ILE A 198 -5.73 3.04 -4.53
C ILE A 198 -4.85 2.25 -3.57
N ASN A 199 -4.07 2.96 -2.76
CA ASN A 199 -3.39 2.37 -1.63
C ASN A 199 -4.33 2.36 -0.42
N GLY A 200 -4.77 1.18 -0.01
CA GLY A 200 -5.72 1.02 1.10
C GLY A 200 -5.24 1.57 2.44
N MET A 201 -3.94 1.68 2.63
CA MET A 201 -3.36 2.20 3.88
C MET A 201 -3.48 3.71 4.02
N PHE A 202 -3.59 4.44 2.89
CA PHE A 202 -3.72 5.89 2.88
C PHE A 202 -4.40 6.38 1.60
N TYR A 203 -5.59 6.93 1.74
CA TYR A 203 -6.29 7.63 0.66
C TYR A 203 -7.17 8.75 1.21
N ILE A 204 -7.53 9.70 0.32
CA ILE A 204 -8.26 10.92 0.67
C ILE A 204 -9.39 11.12 -0.33
N LEU A 205 -10.55 11.57 0.16
CA LEU A 205 -11.67 11.93 -0.68
C LEU A 205 -12.56 13.01 -0.01
N PRO A 206 -13.35 13.75 -0.79
CA PRO A 206 -14.37 14.65 -0.24
C PRO A 206 -15.38 13.88 0.62
N VAL A 207 -15.73 14.42 1.78
CA VAL A 207 -16.71 13.83 2.68
C VAL A 207 -18.08 13.74 2.01
N GLU A 208 -18.48 14.78 1.29
CA GLU A 208 -19.75 14.80 0.54
C GLU A 208 -19.83 13.71 -0.53
N LEU A 209 -18.69 13.39 -1.17
CA LEU A 209 -18.60 12.25 -2.10
C LEU A 209 -18.85 10.93 -1.38
N ALA A 210 -18.20 10.73 -0.22
CA ALA A 210 -18.36 9.51 0.56
C ALA A 210 -19.81 9.32 1.04
N LYS A 211 -20.44 10.39 1.56
CA LYS A 211 -21.83 10.40 2.03
C LYS A 211 -22.81 10.22 0.86
N GLY A 212 -22.70 11.06 -0.17
CA GLY A 212 -23.63 11.09 -1.30
C GLY A 212 -23.67 9.77 -2.07
N GLN A 213 -22.54 9.08 -2.20
CA GLN A 213 -22.46 7.77 -2.85
C GLN A 213 -22.72 6.60 -1.89
N LYS A 214 -22.90 6.83 -0.60
CA LYS A 214 -22.97 5.78 0.44
C LYS A 214 -21.82 4.77 0.30
N LEU A 215 -20.62 5.30 0.08
CA LEU A 215 -19.44 4.55 -0.33
C LEU A 215 -19.18 3.33 0.56
N PHE A 216 -19.04 3.55 1.87
CA PHE A 216 -18.68 2.48 2.79
C PHE A 216 -19.77 1.44 2.98
N THR A 217 -21.05 1.82 2.84
CA THR A 217 -22.18 0.88 2.78
C THR A 217 -22.09 -0.02 1.55
N ALA A 218 -21.74 0.55 0.39
CA ALA A 218 -21.71 -0.18 -0.88
C ALA A 218 -20.56 -1.20 -0.96
N ILE A 219 -19.44 -0.95 -0.24
CA ILE A 219 -18.24 -1.79 -0.35
C ILE A 219 -18.00 -2.71 0.86
N LYS A 220 -18.80 -2.65 1.91
CA LYS A 220 -18.52 -3.37 3.17
C LYS A 220 -18.47 -4.90 3.06
N ASP A 221 -19.03 -5.48 2.00
CA ASP A 221 -19.00 -6.93 1.76
C ASP A 221 -17.69 -7.40 1.10
N TYR A 222 -16.86 -6.46 0.62
CA TYR A 222 -15.62 -6.78 -0.07
C TYR A 222 -14.45 -6.91 0.90
N LEU A 223 -13.62 -7.93 0.69
CA LEU A 223 -12.46 -8.17 1.54
C LEU A 223 -11.34 -7.16 1.28
N CYS A 224 -11.12 -6.82 0.01
CA CYS A 224 -10.13 -5.85 -0.46
C CYS A 224 -10.84 -4.50 -0.60
N ASP A 225 -10.87 -3.73 0.48
CA ASP A 225 -11.60 -2.47 0.56
C ASP A 225 -11.05 -1.42 -0.42
N ASP A 226 -9.74 -1.35 -0.60
CA ASP A 226 -9.08 -0.42 -1.50
C ASP A 226 -9.45 -0.67 -2.98
N LEU A 227 -9.44 -1.91 -3.43
CA LEU A 227 -9.89 -2.26 -4.77
C LEU A 227 -11.39 -1.96 -4.92
N ALA A 228 -12.20 -2.31 -3.94
CA ALA A 228 -13.65 -2.06 -3.97
C ALA A 228 -13.97 -0.56 -4.00
N VAL A 229 -13.28 0.27 -3.21
CA VAL A 229 -13.40 1.74 -3.27
C VAL A 229 -13.04 2.26 -4.66
N ALA A 230 -11.90 1.82 -5.20
CA ALA A 230 -11.43 2.26 -6.50
C ALA A 230 -12.43 1.92 -7.61
N ASP A 231 -12.89 0.67 -7.68
CA ASP A 231 -13.82 0.21 -8.71
C ASP A 231 -15.19 0.87 -8.56
N PHE A 232 -15.70 0.99 -7.34
CA PHE A 232 -16.97 1.65 -7.08
C PHE A 232 -16.95 3.11 -7.56
N LEU A 233 -15.95 3.89 -7.15
CA LEU A 233 -15.86 5.31 -7.52
C LEU A 233 -15.60 5.50 -9.02
N ARG A 234 -14.74 4.68 -9.62
CA ARG A 234 -14.52 4.70 -11.07
C ARG A 234 -15.78 4.38 -11.86
N SER A 235 -16.61 3.45 -11.39
CA SER A 235 -17.91 3.15 -12.01
C SER A 235 -18.87 4.35 -12.01
N LYS A 236 -18.62 5.34 -11.13
CA LYS A 236 -19.35 6.61 -11.07
C LYS A 236 -18.66 7.74 -11.85
N GLY A 237 -17.57 7.45 -12.56
CA GLY A 237 -16.81 8.45 -13.32
C GLY A 237 -15.83 9.26 -12.46
N ILE A 238 -15.62 8.90 -11.20
CA ILE A 238 -14.68 9.57 -10.29
C ILE A 238 -13.25 9.14 -10.60
N SER A 239 -12.38 10.12 -10.80
CA SER A 239 -10.96 9.87 -11.13
C SER A 239 -10.15 9.53 -9.89
N ILE A 240 -9.15 8.62 -10.08
CA ILE A 240 -8.13 8.29 -9.09
C ILE A 240 -6.87 9.08 -9.42
N ILE A 241 -6.40 9.88 -8.49
CA ILE A 241 -5.17 10.66 -8.61
C ILE A 241 -4.11 10.06 -7.69
N GLN A 242 -2.98 9.67 -8.28
CA GLN A 242 -1.81 9.24 -7.54
C GLN A 242 -1.03 10.45 -7.06
N THR A 243 -1.00 10.71 -5.76
CA THR A 243 -0.17 11.78 -5.18
C THR A 243 1.24 11.29 -4.88
N ARG A 244 2.13 12.20 -4.52
CA ARG A 244 3.51 11.92 -4.09
C ARG A 244 3.65 11.90 -2.56
N VAL A 245 2.54 12.08 -1.86
CA VAL A 245 2.49 11.94 -0.41
C VAL A 245 2.89 10.53 -0.03
N THR A 246 3.88 10.39 0.80
CA THR A 246 4.40 9.09 1.22
C THR A 246 3.81 8.67 2.56
N CYS A 247 3.56 7.37 2.70
CA CYS A 247 3.03 6.76 3.91
C CYS A 247 3.95 5.61 4.35
N ASN A 248 4.54 5.72 5.54
CA ASN A 248 5.40 4.67 6.10
C ASN A 248 4.56 3.60 6.79
N VAL A 249 4.53 2.40 6.19
CA VAL A 249 3.87 1.22 6.74
C VAL A 249 4.85 0.49 7.66
N ARG A 250 4.46 0.25 8.90
CA ARG A 250 5.38 -0.25 9.94
C ARG A 250 5.04 -1.65 10.45
N THR A 251 4.39 -2.45 9.64
CA THR A 251 3.99 -3.81 10.03
C THR A 251 5.19 -4.68 10.37
N THR A 252 5.25 -5.20 11.60
CA THR A 252 6.29 -6.11 12.05
C THR A 252 5.93 -7.56 11.76
N ILE A 253 6.79 -8.27 11.02
CA ILE A 253 6.64 -9.69 10.68
C ILE A 253 7.54 -10.54 11.56
N LYS A 254 6.95 -11.35 12.45
CA LYS A 254 7.69 -12.10 13.48
C LYS A 254 8.46 -13.31 12.94
N ASP A 255 7.91 -14.04 11.95
CA ASP A 255 8.42 -15.34 11.49
C ASP A 255 8.01 -15.66 10.04
N ALA A 256 8.55 -16.77 9.51
CA ALA A 256 8.25 -17.26 8.16
C ALA A 256 6.76 -17.52 7.93
N LYS A 257 6.05 -18.05 8.93
CA LYS A 257 4.63 -18.36 8.81
C LYS A 257 3.81 -17.07 8.61
N LYS A 258 4.10 -16.03 9.39
CA LYS A 258 3.46 -14.72 9.25
C LYS A 258 3.80 -14.07 7.91
N TYR A 259 5.07 -14.19 7.46
CA TYR A 259 5.48 -13.73 6.14
C TYR A 259 4.67 -14.39 5.02
N LEU A 260 4.58 -15.72 5.01
CA LEU A 260 3.85 -16.46 3.97
C LEU A 260 2.34 -16.15 3.99
N LEU A 261 1.74 -15.98 5.17
CA LEU A 261 0.34 -15.58 5.29
C LEU A 261 0.10 -14.17 4.74
N GLN A 262 1.00 -13.24 5.03
CA GLN A 262 0.93 -11.87 4.53
C GLN A 262 1.09 -11.82 3.01
N MET A 263 2.11 -12.50 2.47
CA MET A 263 2.35 -12.59 1.04
C MET A 263 1.19 -13.28 0.31
N LYS A 264 0.65 -14.38 0.87
CA LYS A 264 -0.53 -15.04 0.30
C LYS A 264 -1.72 -14.08 0.19
N ARG A 265 -1.98 -13.29 1.22
CA ARG A 265 -3.06 -12.30 1.23
C ARG A 265 -2.86 -11.25 0.13
N TRP A 266 -1.70 -10.61 0.07
CA TRP A 266 -1.43 -9.57 -0.91
C TRP A 266 -1.41 -10.09 -2.35
N LEU A 267 -0.79 -11.26 -2.59
CA LEU A 267 -0.73 -11.85 -3.92
C LEU A 267 -2.10 -12.39 -4.38
N LEU A 268 -2.95 -12.83 -3.46
CA LEU A 268 -4.34 -13.16 -3.78
C LEU A 268 -5.09 -11.91 -4.26
N PHE A 269 -4.97 -10.78 -3.57
CA PHE A 269 -5.58 -9.52 -4.01
C PHE A 269 -5.00 -9.04 -5.35
N SER A 270 -3.68 -9.13 -5.52
CA SER A 270 -3.05 -8.84 -6.82
C SER A 270 -3.58 -9.75 -7.94
N SER A 271 -3.89 -11.02 -7.65
CA SER A 271 -4.46 -11.94 -8.64
C SER A 271 -5.90 -11.57 -9.03
N ILE A 272 -6.70 -11.08 -8.09
CA ILE A 272 -8.05 -10.57 -8.36
C ILE A 272 -7.95 -9.31 -9.23
N TYR A 273 -7.11 -8.36 -8.82
CA TYR A 273 -6.88 -7.13 -9.57
C TYR A 273 -6.41 -7.41 -11.02
N LEU A 274 -5.44 -8.31 -11.19
CA LEU A 274 -4.98 -8.70 -12.53
C LEU A 274 -6.08 -9.35 -13.36
N LYS A 275 -6.92 -10.18 -12.76
CA LYS A 275 -8.03 -10.84 -13.47
C LYS A 275 -9.07 -9.83 -13.98
N GLU A 276 -9.35 -8.78 -13.23
CA GLU A 276 -10.38 -7.78 -13.52
C GLU A 276 -9.90 -6.66 -14.45
N HIS A 277 -8.61 -6.29 -14.34
CA HIS A 277 -8.06 -5.11 -15.02
C HIS A 277 -6.91 -5.42 -15.99
N LEU A 278 -6.65 -6.71 -16.30
CA LEU A 278 -5.53 -7.08 -17.17
C LEU A 278 -5.69 -6.48 -18.57
N ASP A 279 -4.85 -5.51 -18.86
CA ASP A 279 -4.63 -4.95 -20.18
C ASP A 279 -3.15 -5.10 -20.59
N TRP A 280 -2.81 -4.63 -21.80
CA TRP A 280 -1.45 -4.72 -22.29
C TRP A 280 -0.47 -3.86 -21.48
N LYS A 281 -0.91 -2.71 -20.93
CA LYS A 281 -0.07 -1.83 -20.09
C LYS A 281 0.26 -2.54 -18.77
N LEU A 282 -0.75 -3.05 -18.07
CA LEU A 282 -0.58 -3.78 -16.82
C LEU A 282 0.27 -5.04 -17.01
N PHE A 283 0.01 -5.80 -18.10
CA PHE A 283 0.81 -6.98 -18.40
C PHE A 283 2.28 -6.63 -18.68
N SER A 284 2.56 -5.68 -19.58
CA SER A 284 3.92 -5.37 -20.01
C SER A 284 4.73 -4.59 -18.99
N LEU A 285 4.08 -3.71 -18.19
CA LEU A 285 4.77 -2.85 -17.24
C LEU A 285 4.83 -3.43 -15.81
N ILE A 286 3.95 -4.35 -15.45
CA ILE A 286 3.92 -4.92 -14.11
C ILE A 286 4.10 -6.44 -14.15
N GLY A 287 3.27 -7.16 -14.89
CA GLY A 287 3.28 -8.62 -14.92
C GLY A 287 4.59 -9.18 -15.47
N LEU A 288 4.91 -8.86 -16.71
CA LEU A 288 6.10 -9.40 -17.37
C LEU A 288 7.42 -9.11 -16.64
N PRO A 289 7.72 -7.86 -16.20
CA PRO A 289 8.95 -7.59 -15.45
C PRO A 289 9.07 -8.36 -14.15
N SER A 290 7.96 -8.62 -13.47
CA SER A 290 7.95 -9.38 -12.21
C SER A 290 8.29 -10.86 -12.38
N PHE A 291 8.06 -11.44 -13.58
CA PHE A 291 8.33 -12.86 -13.85
C PHE A 291 9.71 -13.10 -14.49
N LEU A 292 10.31 -12.12 -15.17
CA LEU A 292 11.56 -12.30 -15.91
C LEU A 292 12.80 -12.67 -15.08
N PRO A 293 12.98 -12.19 -13.82
CA PRO A 293 14.19 -12.50 -13.03
C PRO A 293 14.44 -14.00 -12.85
N LEU A 294 13.40 -14.74 -12.49
CA LEU A 294 13.56 -16.16 -12.16
C LEU A 294 13.97 -17.03 -13.36
N PRO A 295 13.28 -17.02 -14.52
CA PRO A 295 13.71 -17.80 -15.69
C PRO A 295 15.07 -17.33 -16.23
N THR A 296 15.41 -16.05 -16.13
CA THR A 296 16.75 -15.55 -16.51
C THR A 296 17.82 -16.18 -15.64
N LEU A 297 17.62 -16.24 -14.33
CA LEU A 297 18.56 -16.89 -13.41
C LEU A 297 18.64 -18.40 -13.66
N ILE A 298 17.51 -19.10 -13.80
CA ILE A 298 17.50 -20.56 -14.05
C ILE A 298 18.27 -20.88 -15.34
N LEU A 299 18.02 -20.14 -16.41
CA LEU A 299 18.69 -20.38 -17.69
C LEU A 299 20.20 -20.09 -17.61
N SER A 300 20.60 -19.09 -16.82
CA SER A 300 22.01 -18.76 -16.61
C SER A 300 22.78 -19.89 -15.90
N LEU A 301 22.15 -20.56 -14.93
CA LEU A 301 22.72 -21.72 -14.24
C LEU A 301 23.01 -22.87 -15.22
N ILE A 302 22.14 -23.08 -16.23
CA ILE A 302 22.32 -24.13 -17.25
C ILE A 302 23.42 -23.75 -18.24
N LEU A 303 23.57 -22.46 -18.56
CA LEU A 303 24.52 -21.96 -19.55
C LEU A 303 25.96 -21.82 -19.03
N GLY A 304 26.12 -21.80 -17.69
CA GLY A 304 27.42 -21.75 -17.04
C GLY A 304 27.80 -20.40 -16.44
N TRP A 305 28.98 -20.37 -15.83
CA TRP A 305 29.44 -19.35 -14.89
C TRP A 305 29.36 -17.90 -15.42
N SER A 306 29.77 -17.67 -16.68
CA SER A 306 29.74 -16.30 -17.27
C SER A 306 28.31 -15.74 -17.37
N TYR A 307 27.33 -16.58 -17.70
CA TYR A 307 25.92 -16.19 -17.77
C TYR A 307 25.32 -15.99 -16.39
N LEU A 308 25.74 -16.82 -15.42
CA LEU A 308 25.33 -16.63 -14.03
C LEU A 308 25.82 -15.30 -13.46
N LEU A 309 27.10 -14.95 -13.68
CA LEU A 309 27.62 -13.65 -13.27
C LEU A 309 26.86 -12.50 -13.92
N LEU A 310 26.52 -12.59 -15.21
CA LEU A 310 25.75 -11.56 -15.90
C LEU A 310 24.33 -11.43 -15.31
N ALA A 311 23.63 -12.52 -15.07
CA ALA A 311 22.30 -12.51 -14.45
C ALA A 311 22.30 -11.88 -13.06
N LEU A 312 23.26 -12.29 -12.21
CA LEU A 312 23.42 -11.71 -10.87
C LEU A 312 23.79 -10.23 -10.92
N SER A 313 24.65 -9.82 -11.86
CA SER A 313 25.00 -8.40 -12.05
C SER A 313 23.78 -7.55 -12.42
N LEU A 314 22.90 -8.07 -13.29
CA LEU A 314 21.65 -7.38 -13.64
C LEU A 314 20.70 -7.21 -12.45
N LEU A 315 20.54 -8.26 -11.63
CA LEU A 315 19.71 -8.21 -10.43
C LEU A 315 20.27 -7.21 -9.41
N VAL A 316 21.57 -7.25 -9.16
CA VAL A 316 22.24 -6.30 -8.26
C VAL A 316 22.15 -4.87 -8.80
N PHE A 317 22.38 -4.67 -10.09
CA PHE A 317 22.23 -3.37 -10.74
C PHE A 317 20.83 -2.79 -10.51
N LYS A 318 19.78 -3.57 -10.80
CA LYS A 318 18.38 -3.16 -10.56
C LYS A 318 18.17 -2.82 -9.09
N ALA A 319 18.62 -3.66 -8.17
CA ALA A 319 18.42 -3.46 -6.73
C ALA A 319 19.14 -2.20 -6.22
N VAL A 320 20.38 -1.95 -6.63
CA VAL A 320 21.12 -0.73 -6.29
C VAL A 320 20.43 0.51 -6.88
N TRP A 321 20.00 0.43 -8.15
CA TRP A 321 19.30 1.54 -8.80
C TRP A 321 17.99 1.89 -8.10
N MET A 322 17.20 0.89 -7.71
CA MET A 322 15.96 1.08 -6.95
C MET A 322 16.22 1.69 -5.58
N LEU A 323 17.28 1.29 -4.90
CA LEU A 323 17.68 1.86 -3.62
C LEU A 323 18.03 3.35 -3.75
N LEU A 324 18.82 3.73 -4.76
CA LEU A 324 19.16 5.12 -5.06
C LEU A 324 17.94 5.95 -5.47
N TYR A 325 17.06 5.37 -6.28
CA TYR A 325 15.82 6.02 -6.67
C TYR A 325 14.92 6.30 -5.48
N ARG A 326 14.70 5.30 -4.61
CA ARG A 326 13.92 5.48 -3.38
C ARG A 326 14.53 6.54 -2.46
N GLN A 327 15.85 6.56 -2.31
CA GLN A 327 16.52 7.59 -1.52
C GLN A 327 16.27 9.00 -2.05
N SER A 328 16.23 9.18 -3.36
CA SER A 328 15.95 10.50 -3.97
C SER A 328 14.53 11.01 -3.70
N ILE A 329 13.60 10.10 -3.33
CA ILE A 329 12.20 10.43 -2.99
C ILE A 329 12.02 10.64 -1.49
N LEU A 330 12.61 9.76 -0.68
CA LEU A 330 12.36 9.70 0.78
C LEU A 330 13.41 10.44 1.62
N SER A 331 14.55 10.82 1.04
CA SER A 331 15.68 11.41 1.77
C SER A 331 16.18 10.55 2.95
N ASN A 332 15.97 9.25 2.89
CA ASN A 332 16.29 8.29 3.96
C ASN A 332 17.75 7.82 3.89
N ARG A 333 18.25 7.29 5.02
CA ARG A 333 19.56 6.63 5.03
C ARG A 333 19.52 5.35 4.19
N LEU A 334 20.52 5.17 3.32
CA LEU A 334 20.76 3.94 2.59
C LEU A 334 21.29 2.85 3.54
N HIS A 335 20.77 1.65 3.34
CA HIS A 335 21.29 0.46 4.00
C HIS A 335 21.66 -0.57 2.93
N LEU A 336 22.94 -0.85 2.79
CA LEU A 336 23.45 -1.73 1.71
C LEU A 336 22.90 -3.15 1.75
N ASP A 337 22.51 -3.64 2.92
CA ASP A 337 21.87 -4.96 3.06
C ASP A 337 20.49 -5.03 2.36
N GLU A 338 19.83 -3.90 2.11
CA GLU A 338 18.56 -3.86 1.37
C GLU A 338 18.71 -4.39 -0.06
N VAL A 339 19.89 -4.26 -0.68
CA VAL A 339 20.18 -4.85 -2.00
C VAL A 339 19.95 -6.35 -2.00
N ILE A 340 20.37 -7.05 -0.94
CA ILE A 340 20.19 -8.49 -0.82
C ILE A 340 18.70 -8.85 -0.75
N TYR A 341 17.93 -8.13 0.06
CA TYR A 341 16.50 -8.38 0.21
C TYR A 341 15.71 -8.05 -1.06
N GLU A 342 16.12 -7.01 -1.79
CA GLU A 342 15.52 -6.65 -3.08
C GLU A 342 15.73 -7.76 -4.11
N VAL A 343 16.97 -8.29 -4.23
CA VAL A 343 17.27 -9.44 -5.11
C VAL A 343 16.48 -10.68 -4.70
N LEU A 344 16.43 -10.98 -3.39
CA LEU A 344 15.65 -12.11 -2.88
C LEU A 344 14.16 -11.95 -3.20
N ASN A 345 13.62 -10.77 -3.04
CA ASN A 345 12.22 -10.48 -3.37
C ASN A 345 11.94 -10.71 -4.87
N ASP A 346 12.78 -10.22 -5.76
CA ASP A 346 12.63 -10.41 -7.21
C ASP A 346 12.61 -11.89 -7.62
N LEU A 347 13.36 -12.73 -6.92
CA LEU A 347 13.41 -14.17 -7.19
C LEU A 347 12.26 -14.94 -6.54
N LEU A 348 11.83 -14.52 -5.34
CA LEU A 348 10.76 -15.20 -4.61
C LEU A 348 9.38 -14.85 -5.14
N LEU A 349 9.17 -13.62 -5.61
CA LEU A 349 7.86 -13.12 -6.00
C LEU A 349 7.17 -13.98 -7.08
N PRO A 350 7.83 -14.35 -8.20
CA PRO A 350 7.20 -15.22 -9.21
C PRO A 350 6.78 -16.58 -8.64
N TRP A 351 7.63 -17.16 -7.80
CA TRP A 351 7.36 -18.44 -7.17
C TRP A 351 6.16 -18.35 -6.21
N LEU A 352 6.15 -17.36 -5.33
CA LEU A 352 5.06 -17.15 -4.38
C LEU A 352 3.74 -16.89 -5.11
N PHE A 353 3.76 -16.12 -6.20
CA PHE A 353 2.57 -15.85 -7.00
C PHE A 353 2.00 -17.12 -7.63
N VAL A 354 2.84 -17.97 -8.22
CA VAL A 354 2.43 -19.28 -8.76
C VAL A 354 1.84 -20.17 -7.65
N CYS A 355 2.48 -20.21 -6.48
CA CYS A 355 1.95 -20.97 -5.33
C CYS A 355 0.56 -20.47 -4.90
N VAL A 356 0.32 -19.15 -4.93
CA VAL A 356 -0.99 -18.59 -4.60
C VAL A 356 -2.03 -18.97 -5.63
N LEU A 357 -1.71 -18.94 -6.92
CA LEU A 357 -2.64 -19.36 -7.99
C LEU A 357 -3.01 -20.85 -7.93
N LEU A 358 -2.10 -21.71 -7.44
CA LEU A 358 -2.31 -23.15 -7.31
C LEU A 358 -2.97 -23.55 -5.99
N THR A 359 -3.15 -22.62 -5.04
CA THR A 359 -3.77 -22.90 -3.75
C THR A 359 -5.21 -22.35 -3.68
N PRO A 360 -6.09 -22.96 -2.88
CA PRO A 360 -7.45 -22.41 -2.69
C PRO A 360 -7.40 -20.95 -2.23
N PRO A 361 -8.33 -20.10 -2.72
CA PRO A 361 -8.41 -18.68 -2.34
C PRO A 361 -8.99 -18.51 -0.93
N VAL A 362 -8.33 -19.15 0.03
CA VAL A 362 -8.68 -19.12 1.45
C VAL A 362 -7.56 -18.43 2.22
N ILE A 363 -7.92 -17.44 3.00
CA ILE A 363 -7.01 -16.72 3.89
C ILE A 363 -7.47 -16.86 5.34
N ASN A 364 -6.54 -16.77 6.28
CA ASN A 364 -6.85 -16.63 7.69
C ASN A 364 -6.77 -15.15 8.07
N TRP A 365 -7.91 -14.54 8.34
CA TRP A 365 -8.00 -13.14 8.68
C TRP A 365 -8.65 -12.97 10.06
N ARG A 366 -7.94 -12.34 10.99
CA ARG A 366 -8.39 -12.15 12.37
C ARG A 366 -8.87 -13.46 13.05
N GLY A 367 -8.13 -14.57 12.81
CA GLY A 367 -8.44 -15.88 13.42
C GLY A 367 -9.56 -16.66 12.73
N ARG A 368 -10.22 -16.10 11.70
CA ARG A 368 -11.29 -16.75 10.94
C ARG A 368 -10.81 -17.15 9.55
N LYS A 369 -11.23 -18.32 9.07
CA LYS A 369 -10.99 -18.75 7.69
C LYS A 369 -12.01 -18.08 6.78
N ILE A 370 -11.51 -17.39 5.77
CA ILE A 370 -12.32 -16.66 4.79
C ILE A 370 -11.98 -17.22 3.41
N ARG A 371 -13.01 -17.62 2.68
CA ARG A 371 -12.91 -17.88 1.24
C ARG A 371 -13.27 -16.61 0.49
N VAL A 372 -12.42 -16.22 -0.45
CA VAL A 372 -12.68 -15.10 -1.34
C VAL A 372 -13.35 -15.61 -2.60
N THR A 373 -14.55 -15.14 -2.90
CA THR A 373 -15.27 -15.44 -4.12
C THR A 373 -15.75 -14.13 -4.73
N ASP A 374 -15.30 -13.82 -5.95
CA ASP A 374 -15.63 -12.56 -6.64
C ASP A 374 -15.34 -11.32 -5.79
N GLY A 375 -14.17 -11.31 -5.13
CA GLY A 375 -13.73 -10.24 -4.24
C GLY A 375 -14.48 -10.12 -2.90
N LYS A 376 -15.57 -10.87 -2.71
CA LYS A 376 -16.42 -10.79 -1.52
C LYS A 376 -16.03 -11.79 -0.43
N ILE A 377 -16.32 -11.41 0.82
CA ILE A 377 -16.08 -12.22 2.01
C ILE A 377 -17.13 -13.34 2.10
N ARG A 378 -16.66 -14.59 2.15
CA ARG A 378 -17.47 -15.73 2.57
C ARG A 378 -16.75 -16.47 3.68
N TYR A 379 -17.38 -16.57 4.85
CA TYR A 379 -16.85 -17.37 5.97
C TYR A 379 -17.05 -18.86 5.69
N GLU A 380 -16.00 -19.67 5.99
CA GLU A 380 -16.08 -21.13 6.01
C GLU A 380 -16.40 -21.65 7.41
#